data_83e162d3608ee485766c6cfde2d27124
#
_entry.id   83e162d3608ee485766c6cfde2d27124
#
_cell.length_a   1.000
_cell.length_b   1.000
_cell.length_c   1.000
_cell.angle_alpha   90.00
_cell.angle_beta   90.00
_cell.angle_gamma   90.00
#
_symmetry.space_group_name_H-M   'P 1'
#
loop_
_entity.id
_entity.type
_entity.pdbx_description
1 polymer ?
#
loop_
_entity_poly.entity_id
_entity_poly.type
_entity_poly.pdbx_seq_one_letter_code
_entity_poly.pdbx_strand_id
1 'polypeptide(L)'
;MRDSLNSCRKDFEDALVLSLTTDVPQNANGAQISLAEKYPAEMELAQQFIDRFRAKRPCNISDYKRQMLTLCLVAFSARKMERRIRIILMAHGQVGPAMAEVVNHVLQDDNAIGFSMGWDEPNEQVLERAIRLVQQVDEGLGCLLLVDMGSLASFAPEISLRTGVSVRCVARVDTLMALDAV
;
A
#
# COMPACT_ATOMS: atom_id res chain seq x y z
N MET A 1 0.48 -2.39 10.08
CA MET A 1 -0.27 -2.71 8.85
C MET A 1 -1.74 -2.22 8.84
N ARG A 2 -2.58 -2.50 9.83
CA ARG A 2 -3.90 -1.84 9.93
C ARG A 2 -3.80 -0.31 10.05
N ASP A 3 -2.77 0.21 10.71
CA ASP A 3 -2.63 1.64 10.98
C ASP A 3 -2.13 2.42 9.75
N SER A 4 -1.25 1.88 8.92
CA SER A 4 -0.81 2.54 7.66
C SER A 4 -1.90 2.51 6.59
N LEU A 5 -2.66 1.42 6.46
CA LEU A 5 -3.84 1.37 5.60
C LEU A 5 -4.95 2.31 6.12
N ASN A 6 -5.10 2.41 7.44
CA ASN A 6 -6.04 3.35 8.06
C ASN A 6 -5.56 4.79 7.92
N SER A 7 -4.24 5.06 7.97
CA SER A 7 -3.67 6.38 7.74
C SER A 7 -3.88 6.81 6.28
N CYS A 8 -3.47 5.99 5.32
CA CYS A 8 -3.68 6.27 3.88
C CYS A 8 -5.16 6.42 3.53
N ARG A 9 -6.02 5.60 4.13
CA ARG A 9 -7.48 5.73 4.00
C ARG A 9 -7.99 7.02 4.61
N LYS A 10 -7.49 7.40 5.78
CA LYS A 10 -7.89 8.63 6.47
C LYS A 10 -7.41 9.85 5.71
N ASP A 11 -6.17 9.87 5.24
CA ASP A 11 -5.60 10.94 4.44
C ASP A 11 -6.38 11.11 3.12
N PHE A 12 -6.79 10.01 2.50
CA PHE A 12 -7.66 10.04 1.32
C PHE A 12 -9.07 10.56 1.65
N GLU A 13 -9.67 10.09 2.74
CA GLU A 13 -10.98 10.57 3.22
C GLU A 13 -10.92 12.06 3.59
N ASP A 14 -9.87 12.52 4.25
CA ASP A 14 -9.67 13.92 4.64
C ASP A 14 -9.41 14.82 3.41
N ALA A 15 -8.58 14.38 2.47
CA ALA A 15 -8.35 15.08 1.20
C ALA A 15 -9.64 15.17 0.36
N LEU A 16 -10.43 14.10 0.35
CA LEU A 16 -11.70 14.03 -0.35
C LEU A 16 -12.73 14.98 0.28
N VAL A 17 -12.85 14.98 1.61
CA VAL A 17 -13.73 15.88 2.35
C VAL A 17 -13.30 17.33 2.12
N LEU A 18 -12.00 17.63 2.18
CA LEU A 18 -11.46 18.96 1.95
C LEU A 18 -11.76 19.42 0.51
N SER A 19 -11.54 18.58 -0.49
CA SER A 19 -11.82 18.90 -1.90
C SER A 19 -13.31 19.13 -2.17
N LEU A 20 -14.19 18.44 -1.45
CA LEU A 20 -15.64 18.57 -1.58
C LEU A 20 -16.21 19.78 -0.82
N THR A 21 -15.53 20.21 0.26
CA THR A 21 -16.02 21.30 1.15
C THR A 21 -15.39 22.65 0.86
N THR A 22 -14.24 22.71 0.17
CA THR A 22 -13.58 23.99 -0.14
C THR A 22 -14.21 24.64 -1.39
N ASP A 23 -14.62 25.88 -1.26
CA ASP A 23 -15.05 26.66 -2.42
C ASP A 23 -13.82 27.10 -3.25
N VAL A 24 -13.66 26.48 -4.41
CA VAL A 24 -12.61 26.86 -5.38
C VAL A 24 -13.21 27.88 -6.37
N PRO A 25 -12.53 29.00 -6.66
CA PRO A 25 -12.99 29.97 -7.65
C PRO A 25 -13.22 29.32 -9.02
N GLN A 26 -14.35 29.61 -9.66
CA GLN A 26 -14.80 28.99 -10.92
C GLN A 26 -14.01 29.44 -12.18
N ASN A 27 -12.83 30.03 -12.06
CA ASN A 27 -12.07 30.58 -13.19
C ASN A 27 -10.89 29.70 -13.62
N ALA A 28 -11.15 28.44 -13.94
CA ALA A 28 -10.19 27.61 -14.66
C ALA A 28 -10.74 27.28 -16.08
N ASN A 29 -10.79 28.27 -16.94
CA ASN A 29 -10.90 28.09 -18.39
C ASN A 29 -9.54 27.67 -18.95
N GLY A 30 -9.16 26.41 -18.73
CA GLY A 30 -7.99 25.79 -19.33
C GLY A 30 -8.37 24.41 -19.84
N ALA A 31 -8.11 24.16 -21.11
CA ALA A 31 -8.26 22.93 -21.89
C ALA A 31 -9.05 21.80 -21.18
N GLN A 32 -10.35 21.76 -21.42
CA GLN A 32 -11.21 20.63 -21.08
C GLN A 32 -10.78 19.43 -21.92
N ILE A 33 -9.74 18.71 -21.46
CA ILE A 33 -9.57 17.33 -21.88
C ILE A 33 -10.79 16.62 -21.33
N SER A 34 -11.62 16.06 -22.20
CA SER A 34 -12.79 15.29 -21.76
C SER A 34 -12.31 14.09 -20.93
N LEU A 35 -12.24 14.27 -19.61
CA LEU A 35 -11.89 13.20 -18.68
C LEU A 35 -12.84 12.01 -18.84
N ALA A 36 -14.08 12.27 -19.28
CA ALA A 36 -15.06 11.26 -19.55
C ALA A 36 -14.67 10.32 -20.71
N GLU A 37 -13.96 10.82 -21.71
CA GLU A 37 -13.47 9.99 -22.82
C GLU A 37 -12.24 9.17 -22.43
N LYS A 38 -11.37 9.75 -21.60
CA LYS A 38 -10.10 9.11 -21.23
C LYS A 38 -10.25 8.14 -20.06
N TYR A 39 -11.14 8.44 -19.11
CA TYR A 39 -11.30 7.69 -17.86
C TYR A 39 -12.79 7.45 -17.52
N PRO A 40 -13.54 6.73 -18.39
CA PRO A 40 -14.98 6.56 -18.22
C PRO A 40 -15.34 5.78 -16.94
N ALA A 41 -14.56 4.76 -16.58
CA ALA A 41 -14.81 3.94 -15.40
C ALA A 41 -14.63 4.71 -14.09
N GLU A 42 -13.57 5.50 -13.98
CA GLU A 42 -13.30 6.34 -12.82
C GLU A 42 -14.31 7.49 -12.71
N MET A 43 -14.78 8.03 -13.85
CA MET A 43 -15.83 9.05 -13.87
C MET A 43 -17.15 8.48 -13.35
N GLU A 44 -17.51 7.27 -13.73
CA GLU A 44 -18.70 6.60 -13.24
C GLU A 44 -18.61 6.30 -11.74
N LEU A 45 -17.46 5.80 -11.26
CA LEU A 45 -17.20 5.60 -9.84
C LEU A 45 -17.29 6.90 -9.04
N ALA A 46 -16.73 8.00 -9.57
CA ALA A 46 -16.84 9.33 -8.96
C ALA A 46 -18.31 9.77 -8.84
N GLN A 47 -19.11 9.55 -9.88
CA GLN A 47 -20.53 9.87 -9.86
C GLN A 47 -21.30 9.04 -8.83
N GLN A 48 -21.09 7.72 -8.79
CA GLN A 48 -21.71 6.84 -7.81
C GLN A 48 -21.37 7.24 -6.38
N PHE A 49 -20.11 7.64 -6.14
CA PHE A 49 -19.69 8.14 -4.83
C PHE A 49 -20.44 9.43 -4.46
N ILE A 50 -20.49 10.38 -5.39
CA ILE A 50 -21.19 11.66 -5.19
C ILE A 50 -22.67 11.44 -4.86
N ASP A 51 -23.34 10.53 -5.56
CA ASP A 51 -24.76 10.24 -5.35
C ASP A 51 -25.00 9.61 -3.97
N ARG A 52 -24.15 8.68 -3.55
CA ARG A 52 -24.19 8.11 -2.19
C ARG A 52 -23.90 9.15 -1.10
N PHE A 53 -22.98 10.08 -1.37
CA PHE A 53 -22.65 11.15 -0.45
C PHE A 53 -23.82 12.15 -0.31
N ARG A 54 -24.44 12.54 -1.42
CA ARG A 54 -25.62 13.43 -1.46
C ARG A 54 -26.82 12.82 -0.72
N ALA A 55 -27.00 11.51 -0.81
CA ALA A 55 -28.06 10.81 -0.09
C ALA A 55 -27.92 10.93 1.44
N LYS A 56 -26.69 11.07 1.95
CA LYS A 56 -26.42 11.21 3.39
C LYS A 56 -26.25 12.67 3.84
N ARG A 57 -25.78 13.54 2.96
CA ARG A 57 -25.51 14.96 3.23
C ARG A 57 -25.90 15.80 2.01
N PRO A 58 -27.01 16.53 2.06
CA PRO A 58 -27.40 17.43 0.96
C PRO A 58 -26.31 18.49 0.74
N CYS A 59 -25.65 18.44 -0.40
CA CYS A 59 -24.62 19.40 -0.80
C CYS A 59 -24.61 19.59 -2.30
N ASN A 60 -24.21 20.78 -2.75
CA ASN A 60 -24.04 21.08 -4.17
C ASN A 60 -22.58 20.77 -4.56
N ILE A 61 -22.38 19.72 -5.34
CA ILE A 61 -21.07 19.31 -5.85
C ILE A 61 -21.01 19.70 -7.31
N SER A 62 -20.10 20.63 -7.64
CA SER A 62 -19.90 21.12 -9.02
C SER A 62 -19.23 20.07 -9.91
N ASP A 63 -19.35 20.25 -11.23
CA ASP A 63 -18.64 19.41 -12.22
C ASP A 63 -17.11 19.40 -12.01
N TYR A 64 -16.55 20.54 -11.60
CA TYR A 64 -15.14 20.63 -11.25
C TYR A 64 -14.75 19.66 -10.12
N LYS A 65 -15.54 19.59 -9.05
CA LYS A 65 -15.31 18.66 -7.94
C LYS A 65 -15.42 17.20 -8.36
N ARG A 66 -16.35 16.89 -9.27
CA ARG A 66 -16.46 15.56 -9.88
C ARG A 66 -15.21 15.20 -10.69
N GLN A 67 -14.69 16.13 -11.51
CA GLN A 67 -13.46 15.93 -12.27
C GLN A 67 -12.24 15.75 -11.37
N MET A 68 -12.11 16.54 -10.30
CA MET A 68 -11.05 16.38 -9.32
C MET A 68 -11.10 15.02 -8.61
N LEU A 69 -12.30 14.57 -8.25
CA LEU A 69 -12.48 13.23 -7.68
C LEU A 69 -12.08 12.13 -8.68
N THR A 70 -12.45 12.30 -9.94
CA THR A 70 -12.04 11.36 -11.01
C THR A 70 -10.52 11.30 -11.13
N LEU A 71 -9.82 12.43 -11.13
CA LEU A 71 -8.35 12.48 -11.18
C LEU A 71 -7.71 11.82 -9.95
N CYS A 72 -8.28 12.03 -8.77
CA CYS A 72 -7.83 11.34 -7.55
C CYS A 72 -8.00 9.81 -7.68
N LEU A 73 -9.12 9.34 -8.22
CA LEU A 73 -9.35 7.91 -8.46
C LEU A 73 -8.36 7.34 -9.49
N VAL A 74 -8.10 8.06 -10.58
CA VAL A 74 -7.09 7.68 -11.59
C VAL A 74 -5.71 7.57 -10.96
N ALA A 75 -5.28 8.58 -10.20
CA ALA A 75 -3.98 8.56 -9.52
C ALA A 75 -3.87 7.41 -8.53
N PHE A 76 -4.94 7.13 -7.79
CA PHE A 76 -4.99 6.00 -6.85
C PHE A 76 -4.98 4.65 -7.57
N SER A 77 -5.73 4.51 -8.68
CA SER A 77 -5.76 3.30 -9.49
C SER A 77 -4.42 3.03 -10.17
N ALA A 78 -3.76 4.09 -10.69
CA ALA A 78 -2.43 3.98 -11.28
C ALA A 78 -1.40 3.48 -10.26
N ARG A 79 -1.41 4.02 -9.04
CA ARG A 79 -0.54 3.55 -7.95
C ARG A 79 -0.78 2.08 -7.58
N LYS A 80 -2.03 1.62 -7.64
CA LYS A 80 -2.40 0.23 -7.33
C LYS A 80 -2.10 -0.74 -8.46
N MET A 81 -1.87 -0.26 -9.70
CA MET A 81 -1.58 -1.12 -10.86
C MET A 81 -0.10 -1.46 -11.03
N GLU A 82 0.80 -0.77 -10.36
CA GLU A 82 2.21 -1.19 -10.31
C GLU A 82 2.36 -2.32 -9.30
N ARG A 83 2.21 -3.55 -9.77
CA ARG A 83 2.55 -4.73 -8.97
C ARG A 83 4.02 -4.68 -8.62
N ARG A 84 4.33 -4.91 -7.36
CA ARG A 84 5.71 -4.90 -6.86
C ARG A 84 6.04 -6.20 -6.16
N ILE A 85 7.32 -6.57 -6.18
CA ILE A 85 7.85 -7.58 -5.28
C ILE A 85 7.83 -6.95 -3.88
N ARG A 86 7.09 -7.56 -2.94
CA ARG A 86 7.01 -7.03 -1.57
C ARG A 86 8.24 -7.44 -0.79
N ILE A 87 8.82 -6.48 -0.07
CA ILE A 87 10.01 -6.68 0.75
C ILE A 87 9.59 -6.92 2.21
N ILE A 88 9.96 -8.06 2.77
CA ILE A 88 9.64 -8.38 4.16
C ILE A 88 10.94 -8.44 4.97
N LEU A 89 11.10 -7.49 5.90
CA LEU A 89 12.22 -7.40 6.81
C LEU A 89 11.91 -8.22 8.08
N MET A 90 12.43 -9.41 8.13
CA MET A 90 12.17 -10.39 9.20
C MET A 90 13.37 -10.48 10.14
N ALA A 91 13.17 -10.09 11.39
CA ALA A 91 14.22 -10.09 12.39
C ALA A 91 13.70 -10.39 13.80
N HIS A 92 14.62 -10.73 14.70
CA HIS A 92 14.29 -10.92 16.10
C HIS A 92 13.93 -9.59 16.80
N GLY A 93 12.99 -9.65 17.71
CA GLY A 93 12.49 -8.49 18.43
C GLY A 93 11.91 -7.43 17.49
N GLN A 94 12.21 -6.16 17.72
CA GLN A 94 11.69 -5.03 16.95
C GLN A 94 12.60 -4.57 15.82
N VAL A 95 13.67 -5.28 15.50
CA VAL A 95 14.65 -4.88 14.50
C VAL A 95 14.02 -4.80 13.10
N GLY A 96 13.30 -5.84 12.68
CA GLY A 96 12.63 -5.86 11.37
C GLY A 96 11.63 -4.71 11.19
N PRO A 97 10.67 -4.50 12.10
CA PRO A 97 9.78 -3.35 12.07
C PRO A 97 10.49 -1.99 12.01
N ALA A 98 11.54 -1.80 12.85
CA ALA A 98 12.28 -0.55 12.87
C ALA A 98 13.04 -0.29 11.55
N MET A 99 13.64 -1.32 10.97
CA MET A 99 14.29 -1.21 9.66
C MET A 99 13.27 -0.86 8.56
N ALA A 100 12.11 -1.49 8.55
CA ALA A 100 11.06 -1.19 7.57
C ALA A 100 10.57 0.26 7.68
N GLU A 101 10.41 0.76 8.91
CA GLU A 101 10.04 2.17 9.16
C GLU A 101 11.08 3.13 8.58
N VAL A 102 12.37 2.89 8.85
CA VAL A 102 13.47 3.71 8.32
C VAL A 102 13.50 3.69 6.79
N VAL A 103 13.43 2.50 6.19
CA VAL A 103 13.48 2.31 4.73
C VAL A 103 12.33 3.03 4.06
N ASN A 104 11.10 2.81 4.53
CA ASN A 104 9.92 3.46 3.97
C ASN A 104 9.95 4.98 4.14
N HIS A 105 10.48 5.46 5.28
CA HIS A 105 10.62 6.91 5.51
C HIS A 105 11.64 7.55 4.57
N VAL A 106 12.81 6.94 4.40
CA VAL A 106 13.89 7.47 3.56
C VAL A 106 13.49 7.47 2.09
N LEU A 107 12.87 6.38 1.62
CA LEU A 107 12.49 6.21 0.21
C LEU A 107 11.12 6.82 -0.12
N GLN A 108 10.38 7.32 0.89
CA GLN A 108 9.00 7.80 0.74
C GLN A 108 8.12 6.74 0.06
N ASP A 109 8.31 5.49 0.43
CA ASP A 109 7.63 4.31 -0.11
C ASP A 109 6.96 3.51 1.03
N ASP A 110 6.13 2.52 0.68
CA ASP A 110 5.46 1.60 1.61
C ASP A 110 5.75 0.12 1.29
N ASN A 111 6.77 -0.15 0.48
CA ASN A 111 7.08 -1.48 -0.02
C ASN A 111 7.73 -2.39 1.04
N ALA A 112 8.43 -1.84 2.01
CA ALA A 112 9.06 -2.59 3.08
C ALA A 112 8.08 -2.89 4.22
N ILE A 113 7.99 -4.15 4.62
CA ILE A 113 7.10 -4.63 5.67
C ILE A 113 7.94 -5.26 6.78
N GLY A 114 7.82 -4.73 7.99
CA GLY A 114 8.52 -5.28 9.14
C GLY A 114 7.82 -6.50 9.72
N PHE A 115 8.60 -7.54 10.03
CA PHE A 115 8.14 -8.73 10.70
C PHE A 115 9.01 -9.01 11.93
N SER A 116 8.38 -9.14 13.09
CA SER A 116 9.03 -9.39 14.36
C SER A 116 8.93 -10.88 14.74
N MET A 117 10.03 -11.50 15.10
CA MET A 117 10.09 -12.81 15.74
C MET A 117 10.41 -12.63 17.22
N GLY A 118 9.60 -13.24 18.09
CA GLY A 118 9.88 -13.30 19.53
C GLY A 118 11.09 -14.17 19.83
N TRP A 119 11.84 -13.86 20.92
CA TRP A 119 13.02 -14.62 21.31
C TRP A 119 12.72 -16.07 21.68
N ASP A 120 11.58 -16.31 22.32
CA ASP A 120 11.11 -17.63 22.74
C ASP A 120 9.94 -18.15 21.89
N GLU A 121 9.68 -17.54 20.74
CA GLU A 121 8.59 -17.92 19.86
C GLU A 121 8.96 -19.18 19.07
N PRO A 122 8.14 -20.26 19.10
CA PRO A 122 8.40 -21.46 18.34
C PRO A 122 8.46 -21.20 16.84
N ASN A 123 9.46 -21.75 16.15
CA ASN A 123 9.67 -21.56 14.71
C ASN A 123 8.41 -21.86 13.88
N GLU A 124 7.62 -22.86 14.27
CA GLU A 124 6.38 -23.20 13.55
C GLU A 124 5.34 -22.08 13.63
N GLN A 125 5.20 -21.43 14.78
CA GLN A 125 4.27 -20.28 14.92
C GLN A 125 4.74 -19.08 14.12
N VAL A 126 6.06 -18.82 14.09
CA VAL A 126 6.67 -17.79 13.28
C VAL A 126 6.43 -18.05 11.79
N LEU A 127 6.66 -19.29 11.35
CA LEU A 127 6.42 -19.72 9.97
C LEU A 127 4.96 -19.54 9.56
N GLU A 128 4.01 -19.95 10.40
CA GLU A 128 2.58 -19.76 10.13
C GLU A 128 2.19 -18.27 10.01
N ARG A 129 2.78 -17.41 10.82
CA ARG A 129 2.58 -15.96 10.73
C ARG A 129 3.19 -15.41 9.45
N ALA A 130 4.38 -15.87 9.07
CA ALA A 130 5.04 -15.45 7.84
C ALA A 130 4.25 -15.88 6.59
N ILE A 131 3.71 -17.11 6.57
CA ILE A 131 2.84 -17.61 5.51
C ILE A 131 1.63 -16.69 5.34
N ARG A 132 0.91 -16.39 6.43
CA ARG A 132 -0.24 -15.50 6.38
C ARG A 132 0.14 -14.10 5.88
N LEU A 133 1.28 -13.57 6.32
CA LEU A 133 1.76 -12.27 5.85
C LEU A 133 2.03 -12.29 4.34
N VAL A 134 2.79 -13.27 3.85
CA VAL A 134 3.10 -13.40 2.42
C VAL A 134 1.82 -13.48 1.58
N GLN A 135 0.84 -14.29 1.97
CA GLN A 135 -0.44 -14.39 1.27
C GLN A 135 -1.25 -13.08 1.27
N GLN A 136 -1.09 -12.25 2.30
CA GLN A 136 -1.79 -10.97 2.42
C GLN A 136 -1.16 -9.86 1.59
N VAL A 137 0.16 -9.92 1.39
CA VAL A 137 0.91 -8.81 0.80
C VAL A 137 1.37 -9.07 -0.63
N ASP A 138 1.39 -10.35 -1.06
CA ASP A 138 1.77 -10.70 -2.43
C ASP A 138 0.80 -10.06 -3.44
N GLU A 139 1.38 -9.36 -4.39
CA GLU A 139 0.68 -8.71 -5.50
C GLU A 139 0.77 -9.54 -6.80
N GLY A 140 1.24 -10.79 -6.68
CA GLY A 140 1.39 -11.74 -7.79
C GLY A 140 2.77 -11.71 -8.46
N LEU A 141 3.74 -10.96 -7.89
CA LEU A 141 5.16 -10.98 -8.30
C LEU A 141 6.05 -11.70 -7.30
N GLY A 142 5.50 -12.10 -6.16
CA GLY A 142 6.22 -12.75 -5.08
C GLY A 142 6.76 -11.79 -4.04
N CYS A 143 7.53 -12.36 -3.09
CA CYS A 143 8.08 -11.61 -1.97
C CYS A 143 9.59 -11.89 -1.81
N LEU A 144 10.32 -10.88 -1.36
CA LEU A 144 11.70 -10.99 -0.92
C LEU A 144 11.77 -10.88 0.60
N LEU A 145 12.27 -11.94 1.25
CA LEU A 145 12.56 -11.93 2.68
C LEU A 145 13.99 -11.42 2.90
N LEU A 146 14.14 -10.38 3.68
CA LEU A 146 15.41 -9.88 4.16
C LEU A 146 15.51 -10.21 5.64
N VAL A 147 16.44 -11.12 6.01
CA VAL A 147 16.48 -11.67 7.37
C VAL A 147 17.80 -11.33 8.07
N ASP A 148 17.73 -11.07 9.38
CA ASP A 148 18.90 -10.79 10.23
C ASP A 148 19.78 -12.02 10.43
N MET A 149 19.19 -13.16 10.69
CA MET A 149 19.89 -14.42 11.00
C MET A 149 19.57 -15.52 9.99
N GLY A 150 20.58 -16.35 9.71
CA GLY A 150 20.50 -17.42 8.71
C GLY A 150 19.46 -18.49 9.01
N SER A 151 19.05 -18.68 10.28
CA SER A 151 17.99 -19.62 10.66
C SER A 151 16.63 -19.28 10.02
N LEU A 152 16.32 -17.99 9.85
CA LEU A 152 15.10 -17.54 9.21
C LEU A 152 15.11 -17.71 7.68
N ALA A 153 16.29 -17.87 7.09
CA ALA A 153 16.41 -18.10 5.65
C ALA A 153 15.77 -19.42 5.20
N SER A 154 15.67 -20.41 6.08
CA SER A 154 15.02 -21.69 5.79
C SER A 154 13.49 -21.56 5.58
N PHE A 155 12.88 -20.44 5.97
CA PHE A 155 11.43 -20.24 5.82
C PHE A 155 11.01 -19.99 4.37
N ALA A 156 11.85 -19.36 3.55
CA ALA A 156 11.48 -19.00 2.20
C ALA A 156 11.07 -20.20 1.31
N PRO A 157 11.80 -21.33 1.27
CA PRO A 157 11.38 -22.51 0.54
C PRO A 157 10.05 -23.09 1.04
N GLU A 158 9.89 -23.16 2.36
CA GLU A 158 8.69 -23.70 2.99
C GLU A 158 7.46 -22.82 2.73
N ILE A 159 7.62 -21.49 2.84
CA ILE A 159 6.55 -20.54 2.50
C ILE A 159 6.17 -20.68 1.03
N SER A 160 7.16 -20.76 0.12
CA SER A 160 6.88 -20.93 -1.32
C SER A 160 6.11 -22.24 -1.59
N LEU A 161 6.51 -23.33 -0.94
CA LEU A 161 5.86 -24.62 -1.10
C LEU A 161 4.40 -24.61 -0.62
N ARG A 162 4.14 -23.98 0.52
CA ARG A 162 2.81 -24.00 1.16
C ARG A 162 1.85 -22.96 0.60
N THR A 163 2.36 -21.88 0.00
CA THR A 163 1.53 -20.78 -0.52
C THR A 163 1.42 -20.77 -2.04
N GLY A 164 2.38 -21.36 -2.75
CA GLY A 164 2.52 -21.19 -4.22
C GLY A 164 3.09 -19.84 -4.63
N VAL A 165 3.38 -18.94 -3.67
CA VAL A 165 3.99 -17.63 -3.93
C VAL A 165 5.50 -17.79 -4.10
N SER A 166 6.08 -17.11 -5.11
CA SER A 166 7.54 -17.08 -5.28
C SER A 166 8.18 -16.27 -4.15
N VAL A 167 8.89 -16.95 -3.24
CA VAL A 167 9.58 -16.29 -2.13
C VAL A 167 11.07 -16.53 -2.23
N ARG A 168 11.85 -15.45 -2.20
CA ARG A 168 13.31 -15.47 -2.14
C ARG A 168 13.78 -14.91 -0.80
N CYS A 169 15.00 -15.29 -0.40
CA CYS A 169 15.54 -14.85 0.88
C CYS A 169 16.99 -14.41 0.75
N VAL A 170 17.32 -13.28 1.39
CA VAL A 170 18.69 -12.83 1.64
C VAL A 170 18.90 -12.75 3.14
N ALA A 171 19.96 -13.37 3.63
CA ALA A 171 20.30 -13.41 5.05
C ALA A 171 21.42 -12.41 5.41
N ARG A 172 21.50 -12.03 6.68
CA ARG A 172 22.47 -11.08 7.24
C ARG A 172 22.33 -9.68 6.67
N VAL A 173 21.09 -9.25 6.55
CA VAL A 173 20.75 -7.94 5.98
C VAL A 173 20.91 -6.85 7.04
N ASP A 174 21.50 -5.74 6.64
CA ASP A 174 21.52 -4.48 7.38
C ASP A 174 20.60 -3.43 6.73
N THR A 175 20.52 -2.26 7.34
CA THR A 175 19.61 -1.18 6.88
C THR A 175 20.00 -0.66 5.49
N LEU A 176 21.30 -0.62 5.15
CA LEU A 176 21.75 -0.14 3.83
C LEU A 176 21.34 -1.13 2.73
N MET A 177 21.53 -2.43 2.96
CA MET A 177 21.08 -3.46 2.03
C MET A 177 19.55 -3.44 1.87
N ALA A 178 18.82 -3.13 2.94
CA ALA A 178 17.37 -3.01 2.87
C ALA A 178 16.93 -1.78 2.05
N LEU A 179 17.65 -0.67 2.12
CA LEU A 179 17.43 0.52 1.27
C LEU A 179 17.70 0.24 -0.21
N ASP A 180 18.73 -0.55 -0.52
CA ASP A 180 19.08 -0.92 -1.89
C ASP A 180 18.08 -1.94 -2.51
N ALA A 181 17.34 -2.66 -1.69
CA ALA A 181 16.43 -3.70 -2.14
C ALA A 181 15.00 -3.19 -2.48
N VAL A 182 14.60 -2.03 -1.95
CA VAL A 182 13.28 -1.42 -2.13
C VAL A 182 13.28 -0.45 -3.30
#